data_3c31e458686b173f6626ca1774f07be4
#
_entry.id   3c31e458686b173f6626ca1774f07be4
#
_cell.length_a   1.000
_cell.length_b   1.000
_cell.length_c   1.000
_cell.angle_alpha   90.00
_cell.angle_beta   90.00
_cell.angle_gamma   90.00
#
_symmetry.space_group_name_H-M   'P 1'
#
loop_
_entity.id
_entity.type
_entity.pdbx_description
1 polymer ?
#
loop_
_entity_poly.entity_id
_entity_poly.type
_entity_poly.pdbx_seq_one_letter_code
_entity_poly.pdbx_strand_id
1 'polypeptide(L)'
;MFTESSIGTVQSYQELGIPVYTELASASIDQSLDNIVEDVRNIGEIFNVQETANAYADELQERIDALMDKVSSQSGEPLKVLFMAGYADGTFVAFNSKMSSCMLNALNAENVLDKGGNGLTLENLVSMNPDIIVYVRADRFGATDADAVEQLTSNAVVQEVPAIANQKVIEMDYDDVMDYGARVIDSAETLYNSCDSAS
;
A
#
# COMPACT_ATOMS: atom_id res chain seq x y z
N MET A 1 6.63 -4.34 15.79
CA MET A 1 6.08 -3.10 15.20
C MET A 1 5.20 -2.43 16.25
N PHE A 2 5.47 -1.18 16.60
CA PHE A 2 4.65 -0.43 17.57
C PHE A 2 3.69 0.45 16.78
N THR A 3 2.39 0.25 16.96
CA THR A 3 1.34 1.09 16.39
C THR A 3 1.14 2.34 17.27
N GLU A 4 0.35 3.33 16.80
CA GLU A 4 0.00 4.51 17.63
C GLU A 4 -0.60 4.12 18.99
N SER A 5 -1.31 3.00 19.08
CA SER A 5 -1.81 2.45 20.35
C SER A 5 -0.69 1.95 21.26
N SER A 6 0.54 1.84 20.77
CA SER A 6 1.72 1.39 21.52
C SER A 6 2.57 2.55 22.08
N ILE A 7 2.18 3.82 21.87
CA ILE A 7 2.96 5.00 22.34
C ILE A 7 3.16 4.95 23.85
N GLY A 8 2.16 4.54 24.62
CA GLY A 8 2.31 4.33 26.05
C GLY A 8 3.39 3.30 26.41
N THR A 9 3.55 2.27 25.57
CA THR A 9 4.59 1.25 25.73
C THR A 9 5.99 1.82 25.42
N VAL A 10 6.12 2.63 24.37
CA VAL A 10 7.39 3.31 24.02
C VAL A 10 7.83 4.19 25.17
N GLN A 11 6.95 5.04 25.69
CA GLN A 11 7.24 5.91 26.83
C GLN A 11 7.67 5.11 28.07
N SER A 12 7.01 4.01 28.37
CA SER A 12 7.36 3.14 29.51
C SER A 12 8.77 2.55 29.39
N TYR A 13 9.20 2.17 28.19
CA TYR A 13 10.58 1.71 27.96
C TYR A 13 11.58 2.84 28.12
N GLN A 14 11.28 4.03 27.60
CA GLN A 14 12.14 5.21 27.73
C GLN A 14 12.31 5.63 29.18
N GLU A 15 11.26 5.59 30.01
CA GLU A 15 11.31 5.85 31.46
C GLU A 15 12.20 4.85 32.21
N LEU A 16 12.34 3.63 31.68
CA LEU A 16 13.26 2.60 32.18
C LEU A 16 14.70 2.76 31.64
N GLY A 17 14.97 3.79 30.84
CA GLY A 17 16.27 4.01 30.21
C GLY A 17 16.57 3.06 29.05
N ILE A 18 15.58 2.40 28.48
CA ILE A 18 15.71 1.52 27.34
C ILE A 18 15.57 2.35 26.07
N PRO A 19 16.57 2.42 25.20
CA PRO A 19 16.45 3.13 23.93
C PRO A 19 15.43 2.46 23.03
N VAL A 20 14.54 3.25 22.45
CA VAL A 20 13.50 2.78 21.53
C VAL A 20 13.59 3.58 20.23
N TYR A 21 13.71 2.88 19.13
CA TYR A 21 13.58 3.44 17.81
C TYR A 21 12.15 3.17 17.29
N THR A 22 11.52 4.19 16.73
CA THR A 22 10.23 4.07 16.05
C THR A 22 10.44 4.42 14.58
N GLU A 23 10.06 3.51 13.70
CA GLU A 23 10.19 3.70 12.27
C GLU A 23 9.42 4.94 11.78
N LEU A 24 10.06 5.76 10.95
CA LEU A 24 9.46 6.97 10.37
C LEU A 24 8.30 6.64 9.45
N ALA A 25 8.42 5.57 8.68
CA ALA A 25 7.36 5.09 7.80
C ALA A 25 6.05 4.80 8.55
N SER A 26 6.12 4.40 9.83
CA SER A 26 4.94 4.15 10.67
C SER A 26 4.52 5.35 11.51
N ALA A 27 5.46 6.20 11.92
CA ALA A 27 5.25 7.27 12.90
C ALA A 27 5.03 8.65 12.26
N SER A 28 5.60 8.90 11.08
CA SER A 28 5.50 10.19 10.41
C SER A 28 4.06 10.51 9.98
N ILE A 29 3.72 11.78 10.02
CA ILE A 29 2.47 12.32 9.44
C ILE A 29 2.62 12.41 7.93
N ASP A 30 3.83 12.67 7.45
CA ASP A 30 4.15 12.68 6.04
C ASP A 30 4.20 11.25 5.52
N GLN A 31 3.31 10.94 4.58
CA GLN A 31 3.15 9.63 3.98
C GLN A 31 3.99 9.57 2.70
N SER A 32 5.33 9.49 2.88
CA SER A 32 6.31 9.43 1.80
C SER A 32 7.07 8.10 1.85
N LEU A 33 7.43 7.59 0.67
CA LEU A 33 8.35 6.46 0.53
C LEU A 33 9.77 6.81 1.03
N ASP A 34 10.15 8.10 1.05
CA ASP A 34 11.45 8.55 1.56
C ASP A 34 11.65 8.22 3.04
N ASN A 35 10.57 8.13 3.81
CA ASN A 35 10.64 7.69 5.21
C ASN A 35 11.24 6.27 5.35
N ILE A 36 11.01 5.41 4.37
CA ILE A 36 11.57 4.04 4.36
C ILE A 36 13.08 4.10 4.11
N VAL A 37 13.51 4.97 3.21
CA VAL A 37 14.93 5.18 2.91
C VAL A 37 15.67 5.68 4.15
N GLU A 38 15.08 6.63 4.86
CA GLU A 38 15.66 7.16 6.11
C GLU A 38 15.66 6.12 7.23
N ASP A 39 14.62 5.30 7.35
CA ASP A 39 14.59 4.18 8.30
C ASP A 39 15.72 3.18 8.04
N VAL A 40 16.02 2.87 6.79
CA VAL A 40 17.17 2.01 6.42
C VAL A 40 18.50 2.62 6.90
N ARG A 41 18.70 3.93 6.72
CA ARG A 41 19.91 4.64 7.20
C ARG A 41 20.01 4.60 8.73
N ASN A 42 18.93 4.93 9.41
CA ASN A 42 18.87 4.95 10.87
C ASN A 42 19.12 3.56 11.48
N ILE A 43 18.55 2.51 10.88
CA ILE A 43 18.81 1.14 11.27
C ILE A 43 20.29 0.77 11.06
N GLY A 44 20.89 1.24 9.95
CA GLY A 44 22.31 1.11 9.68
C GLY A 44 23.19 1.71 10.77
N GLU A 45 22.81 2.87 11.29
CA GLU A 45 23.52 3.52 12.41
C GLU A 45 23.36 2.72 13.71
N ILE A 46 22.14 2.28 14.03
CA ILE A 46 21.84 1.51 15.26
C ILE A 46 22.66 0.22 15.31
N PHE A 47 22.84 -0.46 14.18
CA PHE A 47 23.56 -1.73 14.09
C PHE A 47 25.02 -1.59 13.68
N ASN A 48 25.52 -0.36 13.50
CA ASN A 48 26.90 -0.06 13.08
C ASN A 48 27.28 -0.73 11.74
N VAL A 49 26.36 -0.66 10.77
CA VAL A 49 26.52 -1.17 9.41
C VAL A 49 26.21 -0.08 8.36
N GLN A 50 26.60 1.16 8.64
CA GLN A 50 26.23 2.36 7.88
C GLN A 50 26.62 2.26 6.39
N GLU A 51 27.78 1.71 6.08
CA GLU A 51 28.25 1.61 4.69
C GLU A 51 27.27 0.79 3.84
N THR A 52 26.89 -0.39 4.34
CA THR A 52 25.93 -1.26 3.64
C THR A 52 24.53 -0.66 3.60
N ALA A 53 24.08 -0.07 4.72
CA ALA A 53 22.75 0.52 4.82
C ALA A 53 22.63 1.74 3.91
N ASN A 54 23.65 2.62 3.87
CA ASN A 54 23.62 3.79 3.00
C ASN A 54 23.62 3.40 1.52
N ALA A 55 24.45 2.41 1.13
CA ALA A 55 24.45 1.93 -0.26
C ALA A 55 23.07 1.39 -0.69
N TYR A 56 22.41 0.64 0.20
CA TYR A 56 21.05 0.14 -0.06
C TYR A 56 20.00 1.27 -0.07
N ALA A 57 20.11 2.22 0.86
CA ALA A 57 19.22 3.37 0.91
C ALA A 57 19.35 4.25 -0.34
N ASP A 58 20.56 4.43 -0.87
CA ASP A 58 20.80 5.16 -2.13
C ASP A 58 20.15 4.45 -3.32
N GLU A 59 20.25 3.12 -3.41
CA GLU A 59 19.55 2.32 -4.43
C GLU A 59 18.03 2.50 -4.35
N LEU A 60 17.47 2.45 -3.14
CA LEU A 60 16.03 2.66 -2.95
C LEU A 60 15.59 4.07 -3.36
N GLN A 61 16.39 5.09 -3.01
CA GLN A 61 16.10 6.47 -3.39
C GLN A 61 16.12 6.65 -4.91
N GLU A 62 17.12 6.11 -5.60
CA GLU A 62 17.18 6.16 -7.06
C GLU A 62 15.93 5.53 -7.72
N ARG A 63 15.41 4.46 -7.16
CA ARG A 63 14.18 3.81 -7.64
C ARG A 63 12.94 4.68 -7.42
N ILE A 64 12.82 5.29 -6.24
CA ILE A 64 11.71 6.20 -5.91
C ILE A 64 11.75 7.41 -6.87
N ASP A 65 12.91 8.03 -7.04
CA ASP A 65 13.09 9.18 -7.91
C ASP A 65 12.72 8.84 -9.37
N ALA A 66 13.18 7.68 -9.86
CA ALA A 66 12.85 7.22 -11.19
C ALA A 66 11.33 6.93 -11.38
N LEU A 67 10.66 6.44 -10.35
CA LEU A 67 9.20 6.22 -10.35
C LEU A 67 8.47 7.56 -10.39
N MET A 68 8.84 8.51 -9.53
CA MET A 68 8.23 9.84 -9.46
C MET A 68 8.45 10.66 -10.73
N ASP A 69 9.61 10.53 -11.37
CA ASP A 69 9.89 11.16 -12.67
C ASP A 69 8.96 10.66 -13.78
N LYS A 70 8.71 9.34 -13.82
CA LYS A 70 7.74 8.75 -14.76
C LYS A 70 6.33 9.26 -14.50
N VAL A 71 5.89 9.29 -13.23
CA VAL A 71 4.57 9.79 -12.84
C VAL A 71 4.41 11.27 -13.16
N SER A 72 5.44 12.10 -12.90
CA SER A 72 5.39 13.53 -13.16
C SER A 72 5.26 13.88 -14.64
N SER A 73 5.65 12.97 -15.53
CA SER A 73 5.49 13.11 -16.97
C SER A 73 4.07 12.82 -17.47
N GLN A 74 3.24 12.21 -16.64
CA GLN A 74 1.84 11.94 -16.93
C GLN A 74 0.98 13.14 -16.55
N SER A 75 0.02 13.48 -17.39
CA SER A 75 -0.95 14.54 -17.12
C SER A 75 -2.33 13.93 -16.92
N GLY A 76 -3.03 14.29 -15.86
CA GLY A 76 -4.39 13.81 -15.61
C GLY A 76 -4.84 14.04 -14.16
N GLU A 77 -6.10 13.76 -13.91
CA GLU A 77 -6.63 13.68 -12.55
C GLU A 77 -6.01 12.48 -11.82
N PRO A 78 -5.88 12.54 -10.49
CA PRO A 78 -5.41 11.39 -9.69
C PRO A 78 -6.24 10.14 -9.96
N LEU A 79 -5.57 8.99 -10.11
CA LEU A 79 -6.26 7.71 -10.28
C LEU A 79 -6.95 7.29 -8.97
N LYS A 80 -8.18 6.80 -9.09
CA LYS A 80 -8.98 6.30 -7.97
C LYS A 80 -8.67 4.83 -7.72
N VAL A 81 -8.09 4.52 -6.58
CA VAL A 81 -7.67 3.17 -6.22
C VAL A 81 -8.46 2.65 -5.03
N LEU A 82 -8.94 1.42 -5.12
CA LEU A 82 -9.56 0.70 -4.04
C LEU A 82 -8.65 -0.46 -3.60
N PHE A 83 -8.26 -0.49 -2.33
CA PHE A 83 -7.65 -1.67 -1.72
C PHE A 83 -8.74 -2.52 -1.06
N MET A 84 -8.88 -3.77 -1.50
CA MET A 84 -9.88 -4.70 -0.97
C MET A 84 -9.32 -6.10 -0.75
N ALA A 85 -10.00 -6.88 0.11
CA ALA A 85 -9.67 -8.27 0.42
C ALA A 85 -10.93 -9.05 0.82
N GLY A 86 -10.82 -10.38 0.86
CA GLY A 86 -11.82 -11.25 1.45
C GLY A 86 -13.19 -11.16 0.77
N TYR A 87 -13.20 -11.09 -0.55
CA TYR A 87 -14.47 -11.10 -1.30
C TYR A 87 -15.13 -12.48 -1.21
N ALA A 88 -16.31 -12.49 -0.59
CA ALA A 88 -17.15 -13.69 -0.46
C ALA A 88 -18.62 -13.28 -0.36
N ASP A 89 -19.49 -14.06 -1.01
CA ASP A 89 -20.96 -13.88 -0.96
C ASP A 89 -21.43 -12.44 -1.27
N GLY A 90 -20.73 -11.78 -2.18
CA GLY A 90 -21.06 -10.40 -2.61
C GLY A 90 -20.63 -9.31 -1.65
N THR A 91 -19.84 -9.63 -0.63
CA THR A 91 -19.28 -8.66 0.33
C THR A 91 -17.77 -8.72 0.37
N PHE A 92 -17.12 -7.62 0.81
CA PHE A 92 -15.69 -7.51 0.92
C PHE A 92 -15.26 -6.59 2.06
N VAL A 93 -13.98 -6.63 2.37
CA VAL A 93 -13.30 -5.67 3.26
C VAL A 93 -12.53 -4.68 2.40
N ALA A 94 -12.62 -3.40 2.69
CA ALA A 94 -11.77 -2.40 2.07
C ALA A 94 -10.95 -1.68 3.15
N PHE A 95 -9.76 -1.22 2.80
CA PHE A 95 -8.88 -0.58 3.75
C PHE A 95 -8.11 0.59 3.15
N ASN A 96 -7.71 1.49 4.04
CA ASN A 96 -6.81 2.59 3.78
C ASN A 96 -5.77 2.57 4.90
N SER A 97 -4.52 2.27 4.56
CA SER A 97 -3.39 2.21 5.48
C SER A 97 -2.37 3.31 5.17
N LYS A 98 -1.50 3.62 6.11
CA LYS A 98 -0.39 4.55 5.85
C LYS A 98 0.48 4.08 4.68
N MET A 99 0.74 2.77 4.57
CA MET A 99 1.56 2.23 3.49
C MET A 99 0.88 2.34 2.13
N SER A 100 -0.43 2.01 2.04
CA SER A 100 -1.18 2.24 0.80
C SER A 100 -1.17 3.71 0.40
N SER A 101 -1.28 4.63 1.38
CA SER A 101 -1.19 6.07 1.11
C SER A 101 0.21 6.50 0.64
N CYS A 102 1.30 5.96 1.20
CA CYS A 102 2.65 6.23 0.72
C CYS A 102 2.82 5.83 -0.76
N MET A 103 2.33 4.62 -1.13
CA MET A 103 2.35 4.17 -2.52
C MET A 103 1.55 5.10 -3.44
N LEU A 104 0.32 5.44 -3.03
CA LEU A 104 -0.58 6.24 -3.87
C LEU A 104 -0.06 7.67 -4.06
N ASN A 105 0.52 8.28 -3.00
CA ASN A 105 1.12 9.62 -3.10
C ASN A 105 2.26 9.65 -4.13
N ALA A 106 3.09 8.59 -4.19
CA ALA A 106 4.15 8.46 -5.18
C ALA A 106 3.62 8.26 -6.62
N LEU A 107 2.37 7.84 -6.77
CA LEU A 107 1.77 7.47 -8.07
C LEU A 107 0.74 8.49 -8.59
N ASN A 108 0.60 9.66 -7.98
CA ASN A 108 -0.48 10.60 -8.27
C ASN A 108 -1.85 9.91 -8.26
N ALA A 109 -2.11 9.14 -7.21
CA ALA A 109 -3.33 8.37 -7.03
C ALA A 109 -3.93 8.61 -5.64
N GLU A 110 -5.22 8.33 -5.50
CA GLU A 110 -5.94 8.48 -4.24
C GLU A 110 -6.75 7.22 -3.90
N ASN A 111 -6.86 6.91 -2.62
CA ASN A 111 -7.77 5.86 -2.17
C ASN A 111 -9.21 6.38 -2.24
N VAL A 112 -10.12 5.60 -2.83
CA VAL A 112 -11.56 5.94 -2.91
C VAL A 112 -12.24 6.02 -1.54
N LEU A 113 -11.56 5.58 -0.48
CA LEU A 113 -12.06 5.59 0.90
C LEU A 113 -11.14 6.40 1.81
N ASP A 114 -11.70 7.32 2.56
CA ASP A 114 -10.99 7.99 3.67
C ASP A 114 -10.64 7.01 4.79
N LYS A 115 -11.48 6.01 5.02
CA LYS A 115 -11.33 4.99 6.07
C LYS A 115 -11.77 3.63 5.55
N GLY A 116 -11.08 2.58 5.99
CA GLY A 116 -11.46 1.22 5.71
C GLY A 116 -12.87 0.86 6.20
N GLY A 117 -13.48 -0.14 5.61
CA GLY A 117 -14.80 -0.66 5.95
C GLY A 117 -14.88 -2.18 5.80
N ASN A 118 -15.73 -2.79 6.63
CA ASN A 118 -16.03 -4.22 6.57
C ASN A 118 -17.44 -4.46 6.05
N GLY A 119 -17.66 -5.58 5.36
CA GLY A 119 -18.97 -5.95 4.86
C GLY A 119 -19.52 -4.99 3.80
N LEU A 120 -18.64 -4.41 3.01
CA LEU A 120 -19.02 -3.58 1.88
C LEU A 120 -19.60 -4.47 0.77
N THR A 121 -20.59 -3.96 0.05
CA THR A 121 -21.30 -4.71 -1.00
C THR A 121 -20.85 -4.30 -2.40
N LEU A 122 -21.30 -5.03 -3.42
CA LEU A 122 -21.03 -4.67 -4.81
C LEU A 122 -21.64 -3.32 -5.22
N GLU A 123 -22.77 -2.92 -4.63
CA GLU A 123 -23.35 -1.59 -4.84
C GLU A 123 -22.45 -0.49 -4.27
N ASN A 124 -21.77 -0.75 -3.13
CA ASN A 124 -20.75 0.17 -2.64
C ASN A 124 -19.59 0.28 -3.63
N LEU A 125 -19.11 -0.85 -4.19
CA LEU A 125 -18.06 -0.85 -5.21
C LEU A 125 -18.46 -0.03 -6.45
N VAL A 126 -19.67 -0.23 -6.96
CA VAL A 126 -20.20 0.56 -8.07
C VAL A 126 -20.24 2.06 -7.73
N SER A 127 -20.66 2.41 -6.51
CA SER A 127 -20.72 3.80 -6.06
C SER A 127 -19.34 4.44 -5.90
N MET A 128 -18.33 3.69 -5.46
CA MET A 128 -16.94 4.15 -5.34
C MET A 128 -16.32 4.39 -6.71
N ASN A 129 -16.70 3.60 -7.70
CA ASN A 129 -16.27 3.72 -9.09
C ASN A 129 -14.74 3.84 -9.25
N PRO A 130 -13.94 2.89 -8.73
CA PRO A 130 -12.48 2.93 -8.80
C PRO A 130 -11.98 2.71 -10.22
N ASP A 131 -10.85 3.35 -10.55
CA ASP A 131 -10.10 3.13 -11.79
C ASP A 131 -9.23 1.87 -11.71
N ILE A 132 -8.79 1.53 -10.48
CA ILE A 132 -7.95 0.38 -10.17
C ILE A 132 -8.46 -0.28 -8.89
N ILE A 133 -8.47 -1.60 -8.89
CA ILE A 133 -8.68 -2.41 -7.69
C ILE A 133 -7.37 -3.15 -7.38
N VAL A 134 -6.84 -2.95 -6.17
CA VAL A 134 -5.79 -3.80 -5.61
C VAL A 134 -6.47 -4.83 -4.72
N TYR A 135 -6.53 -6.07 -5.20
CA TYR A 135 -7.03 -7.20 -4.42
C TYR A 135 -5.89 -7.76 -3.59
N VAL A 136 -5.99 -7.60 -2.28
CA VAL A 136 -4.96 -8.03 -1.34
C VAL A 136 -5.26 -9.45 -0.87
N ARG A 137 -4.40 -10.38 -1.25
CA ARG A 137 -4.53 -11.78 -0.88
C ARG A 137 -4.13 -11.97 0.58
N ALA A 138 -4.98 -12.66 1.31
CA ALA A 138 -4.82 -12.92 2.74
C ALA A 138 -4.66 -14.41 3.05
N ASP A 139 -4.10 -15.20 2.14
CA ASP A 139 -3.93 -16.66 2.24
C ASP A 139 -3.25 -17.07 3.55
N ARG A 140 -2.30 -16.27 4.03
CA ARG A 140 -1.60 -16.49 5.31
C ARG A 140 -2.52 -16.52 6.53
N PHE A 141 -3.72 -15.96 6.42
CA PHE A 141 -4.74 -15.97 7.48
C PHE A 141 -5.75 -17.09 7.32
N GLY A 142 -5.53 -18.03 6.38
CA GLY A 142 -6.40 -19.16 6.11
C GLY A 142 -7.64 -18.82 5.28
N ALA A 143 -7.70 -17.61 4.71
CA ALA A 143 -8.71 -17.27 3.72
C ALA A 143 -8.40 -17.98 2.41
N THR A 144 -9.42 -18.58 1.79
CA THR A 144 -9.28 -19.16 0.45
C THR A 144 -9.72 -18.11 -0.57
N ASP A 145 -8.76 -17.31 -1.05
CA ASP A 145 -9.01 -16.26 -2.04
C ASP A 145 -8.88 -16.76 -3.50
N ALA A 146 -8.66 -18.07 -3.69
CA ALA A 146 -8.26 -18.65 -4.99
C ALA A 146 -9.17 -18.28 -6.17
N ASP A 147 -10.47 -18.12 -5.94
CA ASP A 147 -11.44 -17.79 -7.00
C ASP A 147 -12.09 -16.42 -6.78
N ALA A 148 -11.67 -15.66 -5.77
CA ALA A 148 -12.34 -14.43 -5.36
C ALA A 148 -12.29 -13.35 -6.44
N VAL A 149 -11.15 -13.17 -7.10
CA VAL A 149 -10.99 -12.21 -8.18
C VAL A 149 -11.83 -12.61 -9.39
N GLU A 150 -11.85 -13.91 -9.75
CA GLU A 150 -12.67 -14.40 -10.85
C GLU A 150 -14.17 -14.21 -10.54
N GLN A 151 -14.61 -14.53 -9.33
CA GLN A 151 -16.00 -14.30 -8.89
C GLN A 151 -16.38 -12.82 -8.91
N LEU A 152 -15.49 -11.94 -8.46
CA LEU A 152 -15.69 -10.50 -8.49
C LEU A 152 -15.81 -10.00 -9.93
N THR A 153 -14.82 -10.31 -10.77
CA THR A 153 -14.72 -9.78 -12.13
C THR A 153 -15.76 -10.34 -13.09
N SER A 154 -16.29 -11.52 -12.83
CA SER A 154 -17.38 -12.14 -13.61
C SER A 154 -18.79 -11.68 -13.18
N ASN A 155 -18.90 -10.95 -12.06
CA ASN A 155 -20.21 -10.55 -11.55
C ASN A 155 -20.84 -9.44 -12.42
N ALA A 156 -22.08 -9.65 -12.85
CA ALA A 156 -22.78 -8.73 -13.76
C ALA A 156 -23.00 -7.32 -13.18
N VAL A 157 -23.06 -7.18 -11.85
CA VAL A 157 -23.32 -5.90 -11.18
C VAL A 157 -22.17 -4.90 -11.36
N VAL A 158 -20.93 -5.40 -11.47
CA VAL A 158 -19.71 -4.55 -11.46
C VAL A 158 -19.08 -4.36 -12.85
N GLN A 159 -19.68 -4.84 -13.92
CA GLN A 159 -19.09 -4.82 -15.26
C GLN A 159 -18.80 -3.41 -15.79
N GLU A 160 -19.54 -2.40 -15.33
CA GLU A 160 -19.34 -1.00 -15.72
C GLU A 160 -18.35 -0.24 -14.82
N VAL A 161 -17.85 -0.86 -13.74
CA VAL A 161 -16.81 -0.26 -12.88
C VAL A 161 -15.51 -0.17 -13.70
N PRO A 162 -14.87 1.02 -13.81
CA PRO A 162 -13.70 1.22 -14.66
C PRO A 162 -12.60 0.19 -14.43
N ALA A 163 -12.30 -0.14 -13.18
CA ALA A 163 -11.30 -1.16 -12.82
C ALA A 163 -11.63 -2.54 -13.42
N ILE A 164 -12.91 -2.91 -13.49
CA ILE A 164 -13.35 -4.21 -14.05
C ILE A 164 -13.38 -4.15 -15.58
N ALA A 165 -14.02 -3.10 -16.12
CA ALA A 165 -14.16 -2.92 -17.57
C ALA A 165 -12.81 -2.85 -18.31
N ASN A 166 -11.81 -2.26 -17.65
CA ASN A 166 -10.45 -2.09 -18.19
C ASN A 166 -9.46 -3.18 -17.72
N GLN A 167 -9.94 -4.24 -17.03
CA GLN A 167 -9.11 -5.32 -16.51
C GLN A 167 -7.97 -4.85 -15.58
N LYS A 168 -8.23 -3.81 -14.78
CA LYS A 168 -7.29 -3.21 -13.83
C LYS A 168 -7.56 -3.70 -12.39
N VAL A 169 -7.69 -5.01 -12.24
CA VAL A 169 -7.73 -5.70 -10.94
C VAL A 169 -6.37 -6.37 -10.74
N ILE A 170 -5.62 -5.88 -9.77
CA ILE A 170 -4.23 -6.27 -9.51
C ILE A 170 -4.20 -7.05 -8.22
N GLU A 171 -3.70 -8.28 -8.25
CA GLU A 171 -3.50 -9.08 -7.05
C GLU A 171 -2.15 -8.77 -6.42
N MET A 172 -2.14 -8.50 -5.11
CA MET A 172 -0.93 -8.31 -4.31
C MET A 172 -1.02 -9.12 -3.03
N ASP A 173 0.13 -9.58 -2.53
CA ASP A 173 0.17 -10.24 -1.23
C ASP A 173 0.00 -9.22 -0.09
N TYR A 174 -0.58 -9.68 1.01
CA TYR A 174 -0.81 -8.83 2.19
C TYR A 174 0.47 -8.15 2.68
N ASP A 175 1.57 -8.88 2.70
CA ASP A 175 2.86 -8.37 3.20
C ASP A 175 3.43 -7.27 2.29
N ASP A 176 3.13 -7.31 1.00
CA ASP A 176 3.60 -6.32 0.04
C ASP A 176 2.86 -4.97 0.16
N VAL A 177 1.64 -4.99 0.72
CA VAL A 177 0.79 -3.80 0.86
C VAL A 177 0.79 -3.23 2.27
N MET A 178 0.98 -4.10 3.28
CA MET A 178 0.74 -3.74 4.69
C MET A 178 2.01 -3.65 5.53
N ASP A 179 3.14 -4.21 5.09
CA ASP A 179 4.39 -4.17 5.83
C ASP A 179 5.13 -2.84 5.63
N TYR A 180 5.69 -2.32 6.72
CA TYR A 180 6.49 -1.10 6.72
C TYR A 180 7.95 -1.41 6.36
N GLY A 181 8.25 -1.54 5.08
CA GLY A 181 9.59 -1.87 4.63
C GLY A 181 9.82 -1.63 3.14
N ALA A 182 11.04 -1.91 2.67
CA ALA A 182 11.46 -1.63 1.30
C ALA A 182 10.60 -2.30 0.22
N ARG A 183 9.91 -3.41 0.54
CA ARG A 183 9.00 -4.09 -0.40
C ARG A 183 7.84 -3.23 -0.88
N VAL A 184 7.44 -2.21 -0.11
CA VAL A 184 6.40 -1.29 -0.57
C VAL A 184 6.83 -0.48 -1.80
N ILE A 185 8.13 -0.29 -2.01
CA ILE A 185 8.67 0.35 -3.23
C ILE A 185 8.45 -0.59 -4.42
N ASP A 186 8.73 -1.89 -4.28
CA ASP A 186 8.45 -2.91 -5.30
C ASP A 186 6.95 -2.92 -5.65
N SER A 187 6.10 -2.79 -4.63
CA SER A 187 4.64 -2.75 -4.80
C SER A 187 4.18 -1.49 -5.53
N ALA A 188 4.78 -0.33 -5.22
CA ALA A 188 4.49 0.92 -5.94
C ALA A 188 4.89 0.83 -7.42
N GLU A 189 6.07 0.27 -7.72
CA GLU A 189 6.51 0.02 -9.11
C GLU A 189 5.59 -0.96 -9.83
N THR A 190 5.16 -2.03 -9.17
CA THR A 190 4.22 -3.01 -9.73
C THR A 190 2.89 -2.36 -10.05
N LEU A 191 2.37 -1.56 -9.13
CA LEU A 191 1.11 -0.83 -9.33
C LEU A 191 1.24 0.15 -10.50
N TYR A 192 2.32 0.92 -10.57
CA TYR A 192 2.61 1.82 -11.69
C TYR A 192 2.60 1.10 -13.04
N ASN A 193 3.38 0.02 -13.15
CA ASN A 193 3.51 -0.74 -14.39
C ASN A 193 2.17 -1.36 -14.85
N SER A 194 1.32 -1.75 -13.88
CA SER A 194 -0.02 -2.27 -14.16
C SER A 194 -0.99 -1.19 -14.65
N CYS A 195 -0.73 0.08 -14.28
CA CYS A 195 -1.50 1.21 -14.77
C CYS A 195 -1.13 1.58 -16.21
N ASP A 196 0.17 1.52 -16.53
CA ASP A 196 0.72 1.98 -17.81
C ASP A 196 0.52 0.97 -18.95
N SER A 197 0.43 -0.32 -18.64
CA SER A 197 0.31 -1.41 -19.62
C SER A 197 -1.02 -1.43 -20.40
N ALA A 198 -1.94 -0.52 -20.13
CA ALA A 198 -3.28 -0.45 -20.73
C ALA A 198 -3.53 0.82 -21.57
N SER A 199 -2.46 1.50 -21.99
CA SER A 199 -2.53 2.71 -22.82
C SER A 199 -2.33 2.39 -24.30
#